data_b6c243d9f0165996de4b8c5e3f73e4c4
#
_entry.id   b6c243d9f0165996de4b8c5e3f73e4c4
#
_cell.length_a   1.000
_cell.length_b   1.000
_cell.length_c   1.000
_cell.angle_alpha   90.00
_cell.angle_beta   90.00
_cell.angle_gamma   90.00
#
_symmetry.space_group_name_H-M   'P 1'
#
loop_
_entity.id
_entity.type
_entity.pdbx_description
1 polymer ?
#
loop_
_entity_poly.entity_id
_entity_poly.type
_entity_poly.pdbx_seq_one_letter_code
_entity_poly.pdbx_strand_id
1 'polypeptide(L)'
;FLIFQEQIALLAHKLGKNISLDEGNKLRKLLTKKGTTGKTYEKKQKIRKKFIDGCVEKEIKEQSAQKLWQTFEYFSGYGFNKSHAVSYSILSYQCAHLLNYYPVEWLAAYLDKEPEGRKERAINIVQSLGYRVEYPDINFSGKVWEIADDSKSLIQPLTSIKGLGDKAVEQILAHRPFNTVEELLFNEEILYSKLNKKSLDVLCRTQALNSLMDERFSGLKHFWSAIAVDRPKNLKKLNENIELYEPERDFTKAEKISYLVDLAGIFPFHLVMSQRVTSQLQEYKIPPLGDFDPELGAAWFIPREVIVKKTRKGKDFYIVRAIDDTSKASVIKVWGVDPRTDVIHTNRPYMARLDYSEQWGFSTRSVKYGWKLIG
;
A
#
# COMPACT_ATOMS: atom_id res chain seq x y z
N PHE A 1 3.16 23.55 -30.67
CA PHE A 1 2.48 23.35 -29.39
C PHE A 1 3.43 23.70 -28.25
N LEU A 2 2.92 24.39 -27.20
CA LEU A 2 3.63 24.60 -25.95
C LEU A 2 3.41 23.39 -25.05
N ILE A 3 4.51 22.78 -24.62
CA ILE A 3 4.51 21.61 -23.70
C ILE A 3 5.19 21.98 -22.38
N PHE A 4 6.31 22.71 -22.46
CA PHE A 4 7.11 23.06 -21.30
C PHE A 4 7.17 24.56 -21.06
N GLN A 5 7.25 24.95 -19.80
CA GLN A 5 7.35 26.36 -19.41
C GLN A 5 8.54 27.09 -20.05
N GLU A 6 9.66 26.39 -20.24
CA GLU A 6 10.87 26.91 -20.84
C GLU A 6 10.68 27.38 -22.29
N GLN A 7 9.70 26.80 -22.99
CA GLN A 7 9.37 27.22 -24.37
C GLN A 7 8.85 28.65 -24.43
N ILE A 8 8.16 29.14 -23.39
CA ILE A 8 7.74 30.55 -23.29
C ILE A 8 8.97 31.46 -23.29
N ALA A 9 9.98 31.14 -22.48
CA ALA A 9 11.20 31.92 -22.40
C ALA A 9 11.96 31.94 -23.73
N LEU A 10 12.05 30.79 -24.39
CA LEU A 10 12.71 30.65 -25.71
C LEU A 10 11.96 31.41 -26.81
N LEU A 11 10.62 31.30 -26.85
CA LEU A 11 9.82 32.03 -27.85
C LEU A 11 9.85 33.53 -27.61
N ALA A 12 9.77 33.97 -26.35
CA ALA A 12 9.90 35.38 -26.01
C ALA A 12 11.26 35.94 -26.42
N HIS A 13 12.34 35.21 -26.21
CA HIS A 13 13.68 35.57 -26.63
C HIS A 13 13.82 35.60 -28.16
N LYS A 14 13.37 34.57 -28.87
CA LYS A 14 13.53 34.43 -30.31
C LYS A 14 12.67 35.38 -31.11
N LEU A 15 11.47 35.68 -30.66
CA LEU A 15 10.48 36.46 -31.40
C LEU A 15 10.43 37.93 -30.93
N GLY A 16 10.71 38.20 -29.66
CA GLY A 16 10.62 39.54 -29.10
C GLY A 16 11.81 40.42 -29.47
N LYS A 17 11.58 41.76 -29.47
CA LYS A 17 12.59 42.77 -29.70
C LYS A 17 13.44 42.98 -28.45
N ASN A 18 14.74 42.70 -28.56
CA ASN A 18 15.68 42.89 -27.46
C ASN A 18 15.23 42.23 -26.13
N ILE A 19 14.64 41.05 -26.20
CA ILE A 19 14.34 40.26 -25.04
C ILE A 19 15.46 39.22 -24.87
N SER A 20 16.24 39.36 -23.81
CA SER A 20 17.25 38.36 -23.46
C SER A 20 16.59 37.06 -22.96
N LEU A 21 17.33 35.96 -22.98
CA LEU A 21 16.82 34.68 -22.43
C LEU A 21 16.52 34.83 -20.92
N ASP A 22 17.26 35.63 -20.19
CA ASP A 22 17.02 35.93 -18.78
C ASP A 22 15.70 36.70 -18.58
N GLU A 23 15.41 37.71 -19.44
CA GLU A 23 14.12 38.40 -19.44
C GLU A 23 12.96 37.44 -19.77
N GLY A 24 13.17 36.51 -20.72
CA GLY A 24 12.21 35.43 -21.02
C GLY A 24 11.94 34.52 -19.82
N ASN A 25 12.97 34.15 -19.07
CA ASN A 25 12.83 33.37 -17.84
C ASN A 25 12.12 34.14 -16.70
N LYS A 26 12.37 35.47 -16.61
CA LYS A 26 11.64 36.36 -15.70
C LYS A 26 10.17 36.47 -16.09
N LEU A 27 9.87 36.57 -17.40
CA LEU A 27 8.50 36.56 -17.92
C LEU A 27 7.76 35.27 -17.50
N ARG A 28 8.35 34.08 -17.69
CA ARG A 28 7.79 32.83 -17.27
C ARG A 28 7.34 32.85 -15.80
N LYS A 29 8.21 33.37 -14.90
CA LYS A 29 7.91 33.52 -13.47
C LYS A 29 6.83 34.57 -13.18
N LEU A 30 6.72 35.61 -13.99
CA LEU A 30 5.70 36.65 -13.86
C LEU A 30 4.33 36.14 -14.29
N LEU A 31 4.28 35.33 -15.34
CA LEU A 31 3.04 34.77 -15.87
C LEU A 31 2.40 33.73 -14.92
N THR A 32 3.19 32.98 -14.12
CA THR A 32 2.68 32.00 -13.16
C THR A 32 2.02 32.61 -11.92
N LYS A 33 2.27 33.91 -11.64
CA LYS A 33 1.69 34.58 -10.46
C LYS A 33 0.26 35.04 -10.76
N LYS A 34 -0.73 34.48 -10.05
CA LYS A 34 -2.13 34.93 -10.09
C LYS A 34 -2.25 36.32 -9.45
N GLY A 35 -3.07 37.22 -10.04
CA GLY A 35 -3.44 38.48 -9.42
C GLY A 35 -2.32 39.53 -9.38
N THR A 36 -1.53 39.68 -10.44
CA THR A 36 -0.51 40.70 -10.54
C THR A 36 -1.12 42.10 -10.60
N THR A 37 -0.86 42.92 -9.57
CA THR A 37 -1.22 44.33 -9.48
C THR A 37 0.06 45.19 -9.35
N GLY A 38 0.00 46.46 -9.68
CA GLY A 38 1.09 47.44 -9.52
C GLY A 38 2.33 47.15 -10.39
N LYS A 39 3.53 47.30 -9.80
CA LYS A 39 4.84 47.19 -10.50
C LYS A 39 5.04 45.86 -11.27
N THR A 40 4.38 44.78 -10.87
CA THR A 40 4.48 43.49 -11.55
C THR A 40 3.67 43.46 -12.84
N TYR A 41 2.51 44.11 -12.85
CA TYR A 41 1.69 44.30 -14.04
C TYR A 41 2.38 45.15 -15.07
N GLU A 42 2.96 46.28 -14.66
CA GLU A 42 3.73 47.16 -15.55
C GLU A 42 4.90 46.46 -16.22
N LYS A 43 5.66 45.66 -15.44
CA LYS A 43 6.76 44.84 -16.00
C LYS A 43 6.25 43.85 -17.04
N LYS A 44 5.12 43.22 -16.79
CA LYS A 44 4.48 42.27 -17.72
C LYS A 44 4.08 42.99 -19.02
N GLN A 45 3.44 44.14 -18.92
CA GLN A 45 3.03 44.93 -20.09
C GLN A 45 4.21 45.41 -20.90
N LYS A 46 5.32 45.83 -20.26
CA LYS A 46 6.55 46.22 -20.94
C LYS A 46 7.16 45.09 -21.76
N ILE A 47 7.19 43.87 -21.20
CA ILE A 47 7.70 42.69 -21.92
C ILE A 47 6.73 42.30 -23.02
N ARG A 48 5.41 42.38 -22.79
CA ARG A 48 4.38 42.14 -23.82
C ARG A 48 4.56 43.02 -25.03
N LYS A 49 4.76 44.33 -24.81
CA LYS A 49 5.01 45.28 -25.91
C LYS A 49 6.27 44.90 -26.70
N LYS A 50 7.40 44.67 -26.03
CA LYS A 50 8.64 44.20 -26.67
C LYS A 50 8.42 42.89 -27.48
N PHE A 51 7.59 41.98 -26.99
CA PHE A 51 7.31 40.75 -27.68
C PHE A 51 6.50 40.97 -28.96
N ILE A 52 5.44 41.77 -28.90
CA ILE A 52 4.59 42.04 -30.06
C ILE A 52 5.37 42.86 -31.09
N ASP A 53 6.10 43.92 -30.68
CA ASP A 53 6.94 44.75 -31.57
C ASP A 53 7.98 43.87 -32.31
N GLY A 54 8.62 42.92 -31.60
CA GLY A 54 9.60 42.03 -32.21
C GLY A 54 8.97 40.97 -33.15
N CYS A 55 7.77 40.53 -32.88
CA CYS A 55 7.03 39.67 -33.80
C CYS A 55 6.70 40.42 -35.10
N VAL A 56 6.24 41.67 -35.00
CA VAL A 56 5.89 42.50 -36.16
C VAL A 56 7.14 42.81 -37.00
N GLU A 57 8.27 43.13 -36.38
CA GLU A 57 9.56 43.33 -37.09
C GLU A 57 10.02 42.06 -37.85
N LYS A 58 9.52 40.87 -37.45
CA LYS A 58 9.78 39.59 -38.10
C LYS A 58 8.65 39.15 -39.03
N GLU A 59 7.86 40.09 -39.50
CA GLU A 59 6.76 39.90 -40.46
C GLU A 59 5.60 39.00 -39.94
N ILE A 60 5.51 38.79 -38.61
CA ILE A 60 4.40 38.11 -37.99
C ILE A 60 3.26 39.12 -37.79
N LYS A 61 2.07 38.82 -38.31
CA LYS A 61 0.89 39.66 -38.13
C LYS A 61 0.64 39.95 -36.66
N GLU A 62 0.42 41.24 -36.32
CA GLU A 62 0.17 41.64 -34.93
C GLU A 62 -0.91 40.83 -34.24
N GLN A 63 -1.99 40.53 -34.94
CA GLN A 63 -3.07 39.70 -34.43
C GLN A 63 -2.63 38.28 -34.04
N SER A 64 -1.68 37.69 -34.80
CA SER A 64 -1.08 36.39 -34.48
C SER A 64 -0.15 36.48 -33.29
N ALA A 65 0.63 37.58 -33.18
CA ALA A 65 1.49 37.82 -32.01
C ALA A 65 0.67 37.99 -30.71
N GLN A 66 -0.46 38.71 -30.80
CA GLN A 66 -1.39 38.83 -29.64
C GLN A 66 -2.00 37.52 -29.23
N LYS A 67 -2.43 36.67 -30.18
CA LYS A 67 -2.93 35.31 -29.89
C LYS A 67 -1.86 34.44 -29.25
N LEU A 68 -0.62 34.53 -29.74
CA LEU A 68 0.48 33.77 -29.15
C LEU A 68 0.77 34.23 -27.71
N TRP A 69 0.70 35.54 -27.45
CA TRP A 69 0.82 36.08 -26.10
C TRP A 69 -0.29 35.57 -25.17
N GLN A 70 -1.54 35.55 -25.62
CA GLN A 70 -2.66 34.99 -24.87
C GLN A 70 -2.43 33.50 -24.56
N THR A 71 -1.84 32.76 -25.52
CA THR A 71 -1.45 31.38 -25.30
C THR A 71 -0.41 31.24 -24.18
N PHE A 72 0.56 32.16 -24.10
CA PHE A 72 1.53 32.21 -22.98
C PHE A 72 0.83 32.42 -21.63
N GLU A 73 -0.12 33.33 -21.57
CA GLU A 73 -0.88 33.62 -20.35
C GLU A 73 -1.73 32.42 -19.90
N TYR A 74 -2.39 31.78 -20.82
CA TYR A 74 -3.18 30.57 -20.55
C TYR A 74 -2.30 29.41 -20.11
N PHE A 75 -1.22 29.14 -20.85
CA PHE A 75 -0.32 28.03 -20.62
C PHE A 75 0.52 28.17 -19.34
N SER A 76 0.80 29.41 -18.91
CA SER A 76 1.65 29.67 -17.74
C SER A 76 1.09 29.09 -16.43
N GLY A 77 -0.22 28.87 -16.35
CA GLY A 77 -0.87 28.21 -15.22
C GLY A 77 -0.74 26.67 -15.22
N TYR A 78 -0.42 26.08 -16.37
CA TYR A 78 -0.40 24.63 -16.59
C TYR A 78 0.92 24.09 -17.13
N GLY A 79 1.85 24.97 -17.52
CA GLY A 79 3.12 24.58 -18.10
C GLY A 79 4.02 23.83 -17.12
N PHE A 80 4.56 22.69 -17.57
CA PHE A 80 5.41 21.85 -16.74
C PHE A 80 6.90 22.17 -16.98
N ASN A 81 7.71 21.97 -15.94
CA ASN A 81 9.16 22.20 -16.04
C ASN A 81 9.84 21.06 -16.81
N LYS A 82 10.57 21.38 -17.88
CA LYS A 82 11.22 20.40 -18.75
C LYS A 82 12.28 19.59 -18.02
N SER A 83 13.11 20.22 -17.20
CA SER A 83 14.17 19.51 -16.47
C SER A 83 13.59 18.51 -15.47
N HIS A 84 12.51 18.89 -14.78
CA HIS A 84 11.80 17.99 -13.90
C HIS A 84 11.21 16.80 -14.69
N ALA A 85 10.52 17.05 -15.81
CA ALA A 85 9.97 16.01 -16.66
C ALA A 85 11.05 15.03 -17.13
N VAL A 86 12.17 15.52 -17.61
CA VAL A 86 13.29 14.67 -18.07
C VAL A 86 13.86 13.84 -16.93
N SER A 87 14.11 14.44 -15.76
CA SER A 87 14.66 13.72 -14.61
C SER A 87 13.75 12.59 -14.15
N TYR A 88 12.44 12.85 -14.03
CA TYR A 88 11.48 11.83 -13.64
C TYR A 88 11.26 10.78 -14.72
N SER A 89 11.34 11.15 -16.00
CA SER A 89 11.26 10.17 -17.10
C SER A 89 12.44 9.20 -17.07
N ILE A 90 13.64 9.68 -16.77
CA ILE A 90 14.83 8.82 -16.61
C ILE A 90 14.63 7.87 -15.42
N LEU A 91 14.20 8.37 -14.28
CA LEU A 91 13.90 7.53 -13.11
C LEU A 91 12.81 6.49 -13.41
N SER A 92 11.73 6.91 -14.08
CA SER A 92 10.64 5.99 -14.47
C SER A 92 11.14 4.89 -15.42
N TYR A 93 11.99 5.25 -16.36
CA TYR A 93 12.63 4.28 -17.25
C TYR A 93 13.52 3.30 -16.48
N GLN A 94 14.35 3.80 -15.56
CA GLN A 94 15.21 2.95 -14.71
C GLN A 94 14.36 1.99 -13.86
N CYS A 95 13.27 2.49 -13.25
CA CYS A 95 12.34 1.65 -12.50
C CYS A 95 11.71 0.56 -13.37
N ALA A 96 11.24 0.91 -14.57
CA ALA A 96 10.66 -0.06 -15.50
C ALA A 96 11.71 -1.09 -15.98
N HIS A 97 12.94 -0.65 -16.23
CA HIS A 97 14.05 -1.53 -16.60
C HIS A 97 14.34 -2.54 -15.48
N LEU A 98 14.49 -2.07 -14.24
CA LEU A 98 14.73 -2.95 -13.10
C LEU A 98 13.59 -3.94 -12.89
N LEU A 99 12.35 -3.49 -12.95
CA LEU A 99 11.18 -4.37 -12.82
C LEU A 99 11.12 -5.43 -13.93
N ASN A 100 11.56 -5.10 -15.15
CA ASN A 100 11.54 -6.04 -16.27
C ASN A 100 12.67 -7.08 -16.24
N TYR A 101 13.88 -6.66 -15.87
CA TYR A 101 15.07 -7.52 -15.94
C TYR A 101 15.51 -8.11 -14.59
N TYR A 102 15.12 -7.47 -13.49
CA TYR A 102 15.45 -7.86 -12.10
C TYR A 102 14.19 -7.75 -11.22
N PRO A 103 13.11 -8.45 -11.59
CA PRO A 103 11.81 -8.22 -10.97
C PRO A 103 11.80 -8.52 -9.47
N VAL A 104 12.40 -9.62 -9.03
CA VAL A 104 12.35 -10.03 -7.62
C VAL A 104 13.17 -9.10 -6.73
N GLU A 105 14.35 -8.66 -7.20
CA GLU A 105 15.21 -7.70 -6.51
C GLU A 105 14.53 -6.31 -6.43
N TRP A 106 13.90 -5.90 -7.54
CA TRP A 106 13.12 -4.67 -7.56
C TRP A 106 11.96 -4.71 -6.58
N LEU A 107 11.22 -5.81 -6.51
CA LEU A 107 10.08 -5.96 -5.63
C LEU A 107 10.50 -6.03 -4.16
N ALA A 108 11.61 -6.67 -3.82
CA ALA A 108 12.18 -6.63 -2.49
C ALA A 108 12.51 -5.20 -2.06
N ALA A 109 13.23 -4.44 -2.90
CA ALA A 109 13.55 -3.04 -2.64
C ALA A 109 12.31 -2.14 -2.59
N TYR A 110 11.29 -2.40 -3.40
CA TYR A 110 10.02 -1.70 -3.38
C TYR A 110 9.30 -1.90 -2.03
N LEU A 111 9.20 -3.14 -1.56
CA LEU A 111 8.59 -3.46 -0.26
C LEU A 111 9.34 -2.83 0.91
N ASP A 112 10.67 -2.78 0.87
CA ASP A 112 11.47 -2.13 1.90
C ASP A 112 11.20 -0.62 2.01
N LYS A 113 11.03 0.05 0.86
CA LYS A 113 10.92 1.51 0.79
C LYS A 113 9.49 2.03 0.88
N GLU A 114 8.49 1.15 0.72
CA GLU A 114 7.09 1.57 0.80
C GLU A 114 6.74 2.00 2.23
N PRO A 115 6.09 3.17 2.42
CA PRO A 115 5.64 3.64 3.73
C PRO A 115 4.71 2.65 4.42
N GLU A 116 4.78 2.56 5.75
CA GLU A 116 4.03 1.61 6.57
C GLU A 116 2.53 1.57 6.24
N GLY A 117 1.89 2.74 6.10
CA GLY A 117 0.46 2.83 5.77
C GLY A 117 0.08 2.31 4.37
N ARG A 118 1.04 1.90 3.53
CA ARG A 118 0.82 1.35 2.19
C ARG A 118 1.41 -0.04 1.99
N LYS A 119 2.06 -0.61 3.01
CA LYS A 119 2.72 -1.93 2.92
C LYS A 119 1.75 -3.06 2.56
N GLU A 120 0.57 -3.12 3.18
CA GLU A 120 -0.44 -4.13 2.82
C GLU A 120 -0.77 -4.08 1.32
N ARG A 121 -0.97 -2.88 0.78
CA ARG A 121 -1.22 -2.70 -0.66
C ARG A 121 -0.02 -3.11 -1.51
N ALA A 122 1.19 -2.79 -1.07
CA ALA A 122 2.42 -3.16 -1.79
C ALA A 122 2.62 -4.69 -1.83
N ILE A 123 2.39 -5.38 -0.72
CA ILE A 123 2.41 -6.83 -0.64
C ILE A 123 1.39 -7.43 -1.61
N ASN A 124 0.18 -6.91 -1.62
CA ASN A 124 -0.86 -7.36 -2.54
C ASN A 124 -0.44 -7.18 -4.01
N ILE A 125 0.18 -6.05 -4.37
CA ILE A 125 0.70 -5.83 -5.73
C ILE A 125 1.75 -6.89 -6.09
N VAL A 126 2.70 -7.17 -5.19
CA VAL A 126 3.73 -8.19 -5.39
C VAL A 126 3.10 -9.56 -5.64
N GLN A 127 2.09 -9.93 -4.84
CA GLN A 127 1.36 -11.18 -5.01
C GLN A 127 0.58 -11.24 -6.34
N SER A 128 -0.02 -10.13 -6.78
CA SER A 128 -0.72 -10.05 -8.08
C SER A 128 0.19 -10.21 -9.28
N LEU A 129 1.48 -9.91 -9.12
CA LEU A 129 2.52 -10.14 -10.13
C LEU A 129 3.03 -11.58 -10.15
N GLY A 130 2.46 -12.46 -9.32
CA GLY A 130 2.78 -13.89 -9.27
C GLY A 130 3.94 -14.26 -8.34
N TYR A 131 4.42 -13.33 -7.51
CA TYR A 131 5.43 -13.59 -6.49
C TYR A 131 4.78 -13.97 -5.18
N ARG A 132 5.37 -14.94 -4.47
CA ARG A 132 4.91 -15.32 -3.14
C ARG A 132 5.52 -14.41 -2.08
N VAL A 133 4.78 -14.20 -1.02
CA VAL A 133 5.24 -13.46 0.15
C VAL A 133 5.16 -14.41 1.33
N GLU A 134 6.31 -14.77 1.85
CA GLU A 134 6.44 -15.64 3.02
C GLU A 134 6.36 -14.81 4.30
N TYR A 135 5.75 -15.41 5.33
CA TYR A 135 5.64 -14.79 6.65
C TYR A 135 7.02 -14.66 7.32
N PRO A 136 7.13 -13.78 8.33
CA PRO A 136 8.37 -13.73 9.11
C PRO A 136 8.66 -15.08 9.76
N ASP A 137 9.90 -15.52 9.66
CA ASP A 137 10.42 -16.69 10.37
C ASP A 137 11.72 -16.33 11.08
N ILE A 138 11.92 -16.81 12.30
CA ILE A 138 13.06 -16.46 13.14
C ILE A 138 14.40 -16.86 12.49
N ASN A 139 14.43 -17.94 11.72
CA ASN A 139 15.65 -18.46 11.11
C ASN A 139 15.93 -17.90 9.73
N PHE A 140 14.89 -17.48 8.99
CA PHE A 140 15.01 -17.10 7.57
C PHE A 140 14.88 -15.60 7.35
N SER A 141 14.12 -14.87 8.17
CA SER A 141 13.87 -13.42 7.97
C SER A 141 15.04 -12.56 8.43
N GLY A 142 15.43 -11.59 7.59
CA GLY A 142 16.46 -10.61 7.89
C GLY A 142 15.94 -9.29 8.51
N LYS A 143 16.75 -8.22 8.36
CA LYS A 143 16.35 -6.84 8.69
C LYS A 143 15.56 -6.18 7.55
N VAL A 144 15.74 -6.64 6.33
CA VAL A 144 15.13 -6.17 5.09
C VAL A 144 14.43 -7.33 4.39
N TRP A 145 13.62 -7.05 3.38
CA TRP A 145 13.03 -8.10 2.54
C TRP A 145 14.11 -8.89 1.84
N GLU A 146 14.05 -10.20 1.96
CA GLU A 146 15.01 -11.12 1.36
C GLU A 146 14.35 -11.96 0.28
N ILE A 147 15.15 -12.41 -0.67
CA ILE A 147 14.71 -13.27 -1.77
C ILE A 147 15.00 -14.71 -1.34
N ALA A 148 13.99 -15.56 -1.38
CA ALA A 148 14.18 -16.99 -1.11
C ALA A 148 14.93 -17.68 -2.26
N ASP A 149 15.48 -18.86 -2.01
CA ASP A 149 16.29 -19.63 -2.97
C ASP A 149 15.56 -19.96 -4.29
N ASP A 150 14.22 -19.99 -4.24
CA ASP A 150 13.38 -20.22 -5.42
C ASP A 150 13.29 -19.02 -6.38
N SER A 151 13.86 -17.88 -6.02
CA SER A 151 13.81 -16.61 -6.76
C SER A 151 12.38 -16.15 -7.13
N LYS A 152 11.36 -16.64 -6.41
CA LYS A 152 9.93 -16.32 -6.61
C LYS A 152 9.21 -15.97 -5.33
N SER A 153 9.85 -16.21 -4.20
CA SER A 153 9.32 -15.89 -2.88
C SER A 153 10.12 -14.75 -2.24
N LEU A 154 9.42 -13.85 -1.59
CA LEU A 154 9.99 -12.75 -0.82
C LEU A 154 9.70 -12.99 0.66
N ILE A 155 10.75 -13.03 1.47
CA ILE A 155 10.66 -13.30 2.90
C ILE A 155 10.52 -11.99 3.65
N GLN A 156 9.44 -11.88 4.43
CA GLN A 156 9.17 -10.68 5.20
C GLN A 156 10.20 -10.50 6.32
N PRO A 157 10.76 -9.28 6.51
CA PRO A 157 11.75 -9.02 7.54
C PRO A 157 11.18 -9.06 8.96
N LEU A 158 12.01 -9.43 9.94
CA LEU A 158 11.64 -9.37 11.36
C LEU A 158 11.36 -7.93 11.82
N THR A 159 12.00 -6.94 11.22
CA THR A 159 11.78 -5.51 11.49
C THR A 159 10.38 -5.02 11.14
N SER A 160 9.66 -5.73 10.29
CA SER A 160 8.28 -5.41 9.94
C SER A 160 7.27 -5.82 11.02
N ILE A 161 7.68 -6.66 11.98
CA ILE A 161 6.81 -7.10 13.08
C ILE A 161 6.62 -5.94 14.05
N LYS A 162 5.40 -5.43 14.11
CA LYS A 162 5.04 -4.31 14.98
C LYS A 162 5.20 -4.68 16.45
N GLY A 163 6.04 -3.94 17.13
CA GLY A 163 6.36 -4.17 18.54
C GLY A 163 7.59 -5.03 18.79
N LEU A 164 8.23 -5.57 17.76
CA LEU A 164 9.55 -6.18 17.84
C LEU A 164 10.60 -5.08 17.63
N GLY A 165 11.41 -4.80 18.64
CA GLY A 165 12.43 -3.74 18.59
C GLY A 165 13.68 -4.19 17.83
N ASP A 166 14.39 -3.23 17.19
CA ASP A 166 15.62 -3.49 16.42
C ASP A 166 16.66 -4.29 17.18
N LYS A 167 16.81 -4.01 18.49
CA LYS A 167 17.77 -4.73 19.34
C LYS A 167 17.39 -6.19 19.58
N ALA A 168 16.11 -6.53 19.54
CA ALA A 168 15.66 -7.92 19.59
C ALA A 168 15.98 -8.62 18.27
N VAL A 169 15.73 -7.95 17.14
CA VAL A 169 16.10 -8.46 15.81
C VAL A 169 17.61 -8.71 15.71
N GLU A 170 18.44 -7.77 16.20
CA GLU A 170 19.90 -7.94 16.25
C GLU A 170 20.35 -9.16 17.06
N GLN A 171 19.72 -9.42 18.21
CA GLN A 171 20.00 -10.61 18.99
C GLN A 171 19.62 -11.90 18.25
N ILE A 172 18.48 -11.92 17.59
CA ILE A 172 18.03 -13.07 16.80
C ILE A 172 19.03 -13.36 15.66
N LEU A 173 19.37 -12.34 14.87
CA LEU A 173 20.27 -12.48 13.72
C LEU A 173 21.69 -12.88 14.09
N ALA A 174 22.17 -12.48 15.29
CA ALA A 174 23.50 -12.81 15.76
C ALA A 174 23.65 -14.27 16.23
N HIS A 175 22.56 -14.91 16.66
CA HIS A 175 22.62 -16.20 17.33
C HIS A 175 21.86 -17.33 16.62
N ARG A 176 21.20 -17.04 15.50
CA ARG A 176 20.55 -18.07 14.67
C ARG A 176 21.56 -18.93 13.88
N PRO A 177 21.25 -20.16 13.44
CA PRO A 177 19.90 -20.78 13.49
C PRO A 177 19.55 -21.32 14.86
N PHE A 178 18.23 -21.32 15.17
CA PHE A 178 17.66 -22.00 16.32
C PHE A 178 16.94 -23.26 15.85
N ASN A 179 17.27 -24.42 16.42
CA ASN A 179 16.61 -25.68 16.10
C ASN A 179 15.48 -26.00 17.08
N THR A 180 15.59 -25.47 18.30
CA THR A 180 14.63 -25.69 19.37
C THR A 180 14.28 -24.37 20.08
N VAL A 181 13.15 -24.37 20.76
CA VAL A 181 12.74 -23.22 21.58
C VAL A 181 13.69 -22.97 22.75
N GLU A 182 14.31 -24.02 23.27
CA GLU A 182 15.32 -23.96 24.34
C GLU A 182 16.57 -23.18 23.92
N GLU A 183 17.05 -23.40 22.69
CA GLU A 183 18.18 -22.65 22.13
C GLU A 183 17.87 -21.14 22.07
N LEU A 184 16.64 -20.76 21.76
CA LEU A 184 16.22 -19.36 21.78
C LEU A 184 16.08 -18.80 23.19
N LEU A 185 15.49 -19.57 24.11
CA LEU A 185 15.11 -19.10 25.44
C LEU A 185 16.28 -19.07 26.43
N PHE A 186 17.19 -20.04 26.32
CA PHE A 186 18.22 -20.30 27.33
C PHE A 186 19.65 -20.04 26.84
N ASN A 187 19.83 -19.49 25.65
CA ASN A 187 21.11 -19.05 25.18
C ASN A 187 21.61 -17.90 26.05
N GLU A 188 22.74 -18.10 26.73
CA GLU A 188 23.32 -17.14 27.68
C GLU A 188 23.84 -15.87 27.00
N GLU A 189 24.13 -15.92 25.70
CA GLU A 189 24.56 -14.77 24.91
C GLU A 189 23.40 -13.85 24.51
N ILE A 190 22.16 -14.35 24.59
CA ILE A 190 20.96 -13.57 24.25
C ILE A 190 20.52 -12.75 25.48
N LEU A 191 20.64 -11.44 25.39
CA LEU A 191 20.26 -10.54 26.48
C LEU A 191 18.74 -10.52 26.70
N TYR A 192 18.30 -10.97 27.86
CA TYR A 192 16.87 -10.97 28.24
C TYR A 192 16.20 -9.60 28.07
N SER A 193 16.93 -8.52 28.38
CA SER A 193 16.42 -7.15 28.26
C SER A 193 16.13 -6.74 26.82
N LYS A 194 16.67 -7.45 25.83
CA LYS A 194 16.48 -7.20 24.39
C LYS A 194 15.44 -8.13 23.79
N LEU A 195 15.57 -9.43 24.03
CA LEU A 195 14.56 -10.43 23.63
C LEU A 195 13.65 -10.75 24.83
N ASN A 196 12.80 -9.81 25.19
CA ASN A 196 11.94 -9.89 26.38
C ASN A 196 10.59 -10.57 26.09
N LYS A 197 9.71 -10.65 27.10
CA LYS A 197 8.34 -11.21 26.98
C LYS A 197 7.54 -10.60 25.83
N LYS A 198 7.62 -9.29 25.64
CA LYS A 198 6.90 -8.60 24.56
C LYS A 198 7.42 -9.02 23.18
N SER A 199 8.72 -9.22 23.05
CA SER A 199 9.32 -9.72 21.81
C SER A 199 8.82 -11.13 21.50
N LEU A 200 8.81 -12.03 22.50
CA LEU A 200 8.27 -13.38 22.34
C LEU A 200 6.78 -13.38 22.04
N ASP A 201 5.99 -12.51 22.68
CA ASP A 201 4.56 -12.35 22.41
C ASP A 201 4.28 -12.05 20.94
N VAL A 202 4.93 -11.03 20.37
CA VAL A 202 4.70 -10.66 18.97
C VAL A 202 5.26 -11.68 17.98
N LEU A 203 6.39 -12.32 18.29
CA LEU A 203 6.97 -13.39 17.47
C LEU A 203 6.05 -14.63 17.41
N CYS A 204 5.48 -15.04 18.55
CA CYS A 204 4.50 -16.15 18.55
C CYS A 204 3.24 -15.80 17.76
N ARG A 205 2.66 -14.63 18.03
CA ARG A 205 1.39 -14.23 17.38
C ARG A 205 1.53 -14.01 15.87
N THR A 206 2.70 -13.62 15.41
CA THR A 206 3.01 -13.51 13.96
C THR A 206 3.43 -14.84 13.36
N GLN A 207 3.46 -15.91 14.16
CA GLN A 207 3.86 -17.26 13.76
C GLN A 207 5.36 -17.36 13.37
N ALA A 208 6.16 -16.34 13.68
CA ALA A 208 7.58 -16.30 13.37
C ALA A 208 8.41 -17.37 14.10
N LEU A 209 7.86 -17.99 15.15
CA LEU A 209 8.47 -19.07 15.91
C LEU A 209 7.87 -20.46 15.58
N ASN A 210 7.03 -20.57 14.54
CA ASN A 210 6.38 -21.85 14.25
C ASN A 210 7.36 -22.98 13.94
N SER A 211 8.51 -22.67 13.36
CA SER A 211 9.59 -23.65 13.11
C SER A 211 10.21 -24.22 14.38
N LEU A 212 10.01 -23.58 15.54
CA LEU A 212 10.50 -24.05 16.85
C LEU A 212 9.41 -24.77 17.68
N MET A 213 8.18 -24.81 17.19
CA MET A 213 7.08 -25.46 17.87
C MET A 213 7.11 -26.96 17.58
N ASP A 214 7.31 -27.78 18.60
CA ASP A 214 7.35 -29.22 18.49
C ASP A 214 6.06 -29.90 19.04
N GLU A 215 6.05 -31.23 19.08
CA GLU A 215 4.91 -32.06 19.48
C GLU A 215 4.47 -31.89 20.94
N ARG A 216 5.27 -31.29 21.81
CA ARG A 216 4.90 -30.98 23.20
C ARG A 216 3.81 -29.92 23.30
N PHE A 217 3.61 -29.15 22.23
CA PHE A 217 2.63 -28.07 22.19
C PHE A 217 1.40 -28.47 21.38
N SER A 218 0.23 -28.42 21.99
CA SER A 218 -1.06 -28.78 21.35
C SER A 218 -1.51 -27.74 20.28
N GLY A 219 -0.84 -26.59 20.19
CA GLY A 219 -1.13 -25.55 19.21
C GLY A 219 -0.45 -24.22 19.52
N LEU A 220 -0.69 -23.23 18.65
CA LEU A 220 -0.05 -21.92 18.75
C LEU A 220 -0.35 -21.20 20.08
N LYS A 221 -1.58 -21.32 20.59
CA LYS A 221 -1.96 -20.70 21.85
C LYS A 221 -1.24 -21.33 23.03
N HIS A 222 -1.07 -22.65 23.00
CA HIS A 222 -0.31 -23.38 24.01
C HIS A 222 1.17 -22.96 24.01
N PHE A 223 1.79 -22.97 22.84
CA PHE A 223 3.17 -22.50 22.66
C PHE A 223 3.37 -21.07 23.17
N TRP A 224 2.51 -20.15 22.72
CA TRP A 224 2.52 -18.77 23.18
C TRP A 224 2.38 -18.63 24.70
N SER A 225 1.44 -19.38 25.30
CA SER A 225 1.20 -19.33 26.75
C SER A 225 2.43 -19.81 27.53
N ALA A 226 3.03 -20.92 27.09
CA ALA A 226 4.17 -21.52 27.78
C ALA A 226 5.44 -20.65 27.74
N ILE A 227 5.67 -19.88 26.67
CA ILE A 227 6.94 -19.16 26.52
C ILE A 227 6.82 -17.62 26.63
N ALA A 228 5.65 -17.03 26.34
CA ALA A 228 5.48 -15.59 26.30
C ALA A 228 4.66 -15.02 27.47
N VAL A 229 3.66 -15.74 27.98
CA VAL A 229 2.85 -15.27 29.13
C VAL A 229 3.69 -15.28 30.41
N ASP A 230 4.41 -16.37 30.65
CA ASP A 230 5.38 -16.49 31.75
C ASP A 230 6.69 -17.05 31.22
N ARG A 231 7.58 -16.16 30.72
CA ARG A 231 8.85 -16.57 30.12
C ARG A 231 9.65 -17.46 31.08
N PRO A 232 9.88 -18.72 30.71
CA PRO A 232 10.64 -19.64 31.54
C PRO A 232 12.11 -19.24 31.61
N LYS A 233 12.74 -19.47 32.76
CA LYS A 233 14.16 -19.17 32.97
C LYS A 233 15.07 -20.39 32.78
N ASN A 234 14.48 -21.57 32.75
CA ASN A 234 15.18 -22.83 32.58
C ASN A 234 14.22 -23.92 32.06
N LEU A 235 14.76 -25.05 31.67
CA LEU A 235 14.00 -26.17 31.11
C LEU A 235 12.95 -26.71 32.10
N LYS A 236 13.24 -26.77 33.39
CA LYS A 236 12.26 -27.20 34.41
C LYS A 236 11.02 -26.30 34.37
N LYS A 237 11.24 -24.97 34.36
CA LYS A 237 10.14 -24.01 34.33
C LYS A 237 9.39 -24.03 32.99
N LEU A 238 10.06 -24.32 31.87
CA LEU A 238 9.40 -24.50 30.59
C LEU A 238 8.44 -25.71 30.64
N ASN A 239 8.90 -26.84 31.16
CA ASN A 239 8.05 -28.04 31.28
C ASN A 239 6.86 -27.82 32.22
N GLU A 240 7.07 -27.15 33.36
CA GLU A 240 5.99 -26.71 34.23
C GLU A 240 4.95 -25.83 33.53
N ASN A 241 5.42 -24.89 32.69
CA ASN A 241 4.55 -24.01 31.92
C ASN A 241 3.77 -24.77 30.85
N ILE A 242 4.39 -25.73 30.18
CA ILE A 242 3.73 -26.59 29.18
C ILE A 242 2.56 -27.34 29.84
N GLU A 243 2.76 -27.94 31.01
CA GLU A 243 1.69 -28.63 31.74
C GLU A 243 0.61 -27.67 32.27
N LEU A 244 1.02 -26.50 32.79
CA LEU A 244 0.12 -25.53 33.43
C LEU A 244 -0.77 -24.76 32.44
N TYR A 245 -0.25 -24.42 31.25
CA TYR A 245 -0.90 -23.50 30.33
C TYR A 245 -1.57 -24.21 29.12
N GLU A 246 -1.76 -25.52 29.18
CA GLU A 246 -2.48 -26.21 28.11
C GLU A 246 -3.91 -25.66 28.01
N PRO A 247 -4.28 -25.02 26.90
CA PRO A 247 -5.59 -24.41 26.78
C PRO A 247 -6.62 -25.41 26.28
N GLU A 248 -7.88 -25.25 26.67
CA GLU A 248 -9.00 -26.08 26.16
C GLU A 248 -9.14 -25.99 24.62
N ARG A 249 -8.71 -24.88 24.02
CA ARG A 249 -8.76 -24.68 22.57
C ARG A 249 -7.60 -23.76 22.10
N ASP A 250 -7.14 -23.99 20.90
CA ASP A 250 -6.18 -23.10 20.24
C ASP A 250 -6.79 -21.71 19.89
N PHE A 251 -5.96 -20.78 19.44
CA PHE A 251 -6.44 -19.53 18.86
C PHE A 251 -7.42 -19.80 17.73
N THR A 252 -8.53 -19.08 17.77
CA THR A 252 -9.50 -19.11 16.68
C THR A 252 -8.90 -18.59 15.38
N LYS A 253 -9.46 -18.98 14.26
CA LYS A 253 -9.07 -18.47 12.94
C LYS A 253 -9.11 -16.94 12.88
N ALA A 254 -10.14 -16.32 13.48
CA ALA A 254 -10.28 -14.86 13.53
C ALA A 254 -9.14 -14.19 14.30
N GLU A 255 -8.73 -14.78 15.45
CA GLU A 255 -7.59 -14.27 16.23
C GLU A 255 -6.29 -14.38 15.42
N LYS A 256 -6.02 -15.53 14.79
CA LYS A 256 -4.82 -15.72 13.95
C LYS A 256 -4.75 -14.70 12.79
N ILE A 257 -5.89 -14.45 12.13
CA ILE A 257 -5.98 -13.43 11.07
C ILE A 257 -5.69 -12.03 11.64
N SER A 258 -6.31 -11.66 12.77
CA SER A 258 -6.11 -10.37 13.41
C SER A 258 -4.63 -10.16 13.77
N TYR A 259 -3.99 -11.16 14.37
CA TYR A 259 -2.56 -11.06 14.73
C TYR A 259 -1.65 -10.83 13.53
N LEU A 260 -1.82 -11.57 12.45
CA LEU A 260 -1.02 -11.41 11.23
C LEU A 260 -1.24 -10.06 10.57
N VAL A 261 -2.48 -9.58 10.52
CA VAL A 261 -2.82 -8.27 9.97
C VAL A 261 -2.27 -7.13 10.83
N ASP A 262 -2.52 -7.20 12.15
CA ASP A 262 -2.22 -6.08 13.05
C ASP A 262 -0.73 -5.98 13.36
N LEU A 263 -0.02 -7.11 13.41
CA LEU A 263 1.39 -7.17 13.80
C LEU A 263 2.35 -7.32 12.62
N ALA A 264 2.00 -8.11 11.59
CA ALA A 264 2.86 -8.33 10.44
C ALA A 264 2.43 -7.55 9.19
N GLY A 265 1.22 -6.96 9.18
CA GLY A 265 0.70 -6.20 8.04
C GLY A 265 0.38 -7.05 6.82
N ILE A 266 0.28 -8.38 6.97
CA ILE A 266 -0.07 -9.32 5.90
C ILE A 266 -1.48 -9.87 6.12
N PHE A 267 -2.29 -9.84 5.07
CA PHE A 267 -3.58 -10.51 5.10
C PHE A 267 -3.44 -11.99 4.69
N PRO A 268 -3.76 -12.95 5.59
CA PRO A 268 -3.55 -14.36 5.32
C PRO A 268 -4.70 -14.94 4.48
N PHE A 269 -4.70 -14.73 3.17
CA PHE A 269 -5.72 -15.26 2.26
C PHE A 269 -5.94 -16.75 2.42
N HIS A 270 -4.88 -17.55 2.61
CA HIS A 270 -4.97 -19.00 2.81
C HIS A 270 -5.80 -19.39 4.04
N LEU A 271 -5.83 -18.57 5.08
CA LEU A 271 -6.69 -18.80 6.24
C LEU A 271 -8.16 -18.46 5.95
N VAL A 272 -8.45 -17.53 5.06
CA VAL A 272 -9.80 -17.07 4.74
C VAL A 272 -10.40 -17.86 3.58
N MET A 273 -9.62 -18.04 2.52
CA MET A 273 -9.99 -18.74 1.29
C MET A 273 -9.77 -20.24 1.43
N SER A 274 -10.58 -20.89 2.29
CA SER A 274 -10.56 -22.35 2.41
C SER A 274 -10.96 -23.01 1.09
N GLN A 275 -10.54 -24.26 0.88
CA GLN A 275 -10.91 -25.04 -0.31
C GLN A 275 -12.44 -25.03 -0.56
N ARG A 276 -13.25 -25.10 0.50
CA ARG A 276 -14.70 -25.00 0.42
C ARG A 276 -15.17 -23.67 -0.16
N VAL A 277 -14.60 -22.56 0.31
CA VAL A 277 -14.92 -21.21 -0.18
C VAL A 277 -14.55 -21.09 -1.65
N THR A 278 -13.34 -21.50 -2.01
CA THR A 278 -12.86 -21.47 -3.41
C THR A 278 -13.74 -22.31 -4.32
N SER A 279 -14.10 -23.54 -3.92
CA SER A 279 -14.99 -24.40 -4.70
C SER A 279 -16.38 -23.79 -4.90
N GLN A 280 -16.96 -23.16 -3.88
CA GLN A 280 -18.25 -22.48 -3.98
C GLN A 280 -18.20 -21.30 -4.96
N LEU A 281 -17.13 -20.50 -4.93
CA LEU A 281 -16.97 -19.36 -5.85
C LEU A 281 -16.82 -19.82 -7.30
N GLN A 282 -16.08 -20.90 -7.53
CA GLN A 282 -15.92 -21.53 -8.85
C GLN A 282 -17.26 -22.10 -9.36
N GLU A 283 -18.02 -22.78 -8.52
CA GLU A 283 -19.33 -23.33 -8.85
C GLU A 283 -20.31 -22.23 -9.27
N TYR A 284 -20.36 -21.14 -8.52
CA TYR A 284 -21.23 -19.98 -8.84
C TYR A 284 -20.67 -19.07 -9.92
N LYS A 285 -19.44 -19.30 -10.38
CA LYS A 285 -18.73 -18.47 -11.38
C LYS A 285 -18.70 -16.98 -11.01
N ILE A 286 -18.54 -16.68 -9.72
CA ILE A 286 -18.47 -15.30 -9.22
C ILE A 286 -17.03 -14.82 -9.29
N PRO A 287 -16.72 -13.77 -10.08
CA PRO A 287 -15.40 -13.22 -10.19
C PRO A 287 -15.00 -12.45 -8.91
N PRO A 288 -13.70 -12.26 -8.66
CA PRO A 288 -13.24 -11.30 -7.66
C PRO A 288 -13.65 -9.87 -8.04
N LEU A 289 -13.74 -8.99 -7.06
CA LEU A 289 -14.17 -7.60 -7.25
C LEU A 289 -13.25 -6.82 -8.21
N GLY A 290 -11.95 -7.14 -8.20
CA GLY A 290 -10.97 -6.53 -9.10
C GLY A 290 -11.17 -6.89 -10.57
N ASP A 291 -11.84 -8.02 -10.85
CA ASP A 291 -12.19 -8.50 -12.18
C ASP A 291 -13.73 -8.48 -12.39
N PHE A 292 -14.39 -7.51 -11.74
CA PHE A 292 -15.84 -7.34 -11.81
C PHE A 292 -16.35 -7.24 -13.25
N ASP A 293 -17.35 -8.07 -13.55
CA ASP A 293 -18.06 -8.03 -14.82
C ASP A 293 -19.41 -7.31 -14.66
N PRO A 294 -19.60 -6.15 -15.29
CA PRO A 294 -20.86 -5.40 -15.22
C PRO A 294 -22.09 -6.17 -15.74
N GLU A 295 -21.91 -7.11 -16.68
CA GLU A 295 -23.02 -7.92 -17.22
C GLU A 295 -23.49 -8.95 -16.17
N LEU A 296 -22.57 -9.54 -15.43
CA LEU A 296 -22.90 -10.44 -14.32
C LEU A 296 -23.44 -9.67 -13.10
N GLY A 297 -22.96 -8.44 -12.89
CA GLY A 297 -23.39 -7.57 -11.80
C GLY A 297 -23.13 -8.13 -10.41
N ALA A 298 -22.18 -9.06 -10.26
CA ALA A 298 -21.84 -9.68 -9.00
C ALA A 298 -20.34 -9.93 -8.86
N ALA A 299 -19.83 -9.84 -7.65
CA ALA A 299 -18.43 -10.15 -7.34
C ALA A 299 -18.29 -10.70 -5.91
N TRP A 300 -17.15 -11.36 -5.64
CA TRP A 300 -16.75 -11.68 -4.29
C TRP A 300 -15.62 -10.78 -3.80
N PHE A 301 -15.58 -10.57 -2.50
CA PHE A 301 -14.58 -9.73 -1.84
C PHE A 301 -14.56 -10.01 -0.32
N ILE A 302 -13.54 -9.48 0.34
CA ILE A 302 -13.37 -9.55 1.78
C ILE A 302 -13.38 -8.12 2.35
N PRO A 303 -14.40 -7.72 3.12
CA PRO A 303 -14.42 -6.46 3.83
C PRO A 303 -13.27 -6.36 4.84
N ARG A 304 -12.49 -5.28 4.76
CA ARG A 304 -11.39 -4.98 5.69
C ARG A 304 -11.79 -3.91 6.71
N GLU A 305 -12.59 -2.96 6.27
CA GLU A 305 -13.05 -1.86 7.10
C GLU A 305 -14.48 -1.47 6.69
N VAL A 306 -15.31 -1.20 7.67
CA VAL A 306 -16.68 -0.71 7.48
C VAL A 306 -16.84 0.60 8.22
N ILE A 307 -17.02 1.68 7.46
CA ILE A 307 -17.13 3.04 7.99
C ILE A 307 -18.59 3.51 7.84
N VAL A 308 -19.23 3.86 8.94
CA VAL A 308 -20.57 4.45 8.92
C VAL A 308 -20.45 5.92 8.54
N LYS A 309 -21.22 6.36 7.55
CA LYS A 309 -21.32 7.75 7.10
C LYS A 309 -22.78 8.17 7.01
N LYS A 310 -23.01 9.49 7.04
CA LYS A 310 -24.35 10.07 6.82
C LYS A 310 -24.40 10.84 5.51
N THR A 311 -25.47 10.67 4.77
CA THR A 311 -25.79 11.50 3.61
C THR A 311 -26.14 12.92 4.05
N ARG A 312 -26.22 13.88 3.11
CA ARG A 312 -26.70 15.25 3.38
C ARG A 312 -28.12 15.28 3.96
N LYS A 313 -28.91 14.23 3.72
CA LYS A 313 -30.28 14.08 4.25
C LYS A 313 -30.36 13.29 5.56
N GLY A 314 -29.20 13.06 6.22
CA GLY A 314 -29.10 12.38 7.53
C GLY A 314 -29.25 10.86 7.49
N LYS A 315 -29.40 10.21 6.33
CA LYS A 315 -29.51 8.76 6.19
C LYS A 315 -28.14 8.11 6.29
N ASP A 316 -28.04 7.01 7.03
CA ASP A 316 -26.82 6.23 7.16
C ASP A 316 -26.50 5.45 5.87
N PHE A 317 -25.21 5.30 5.59
CA PHE A 317 -24.67 4.42 4.57
C PHE A 317 -23.29 3.92 5.00
N TYR A 318 -22.85 2.79 4.44
CA TYR A 318 -21.51 2.30 4.69
C TYR A 318 -20.57 2.66 3.56
N ILE A 319 -19.33 2.93 3.93
CA ILE A 319 -18.17 2.84 3.04
C ILE A 319 -17.42 1.58 3.47
N VAL A 320 -17.42 0.57 2.63
CA VAL A 320 -16.73 -0.69 2.85
C VAL A 320 -15.45 -0.69 2.03
N ARG A 321 -14.30 -0.76 2.71
CA ARG A 321 -13.03 -1.04 2.06
C ARG A 321 -12.87 -2.54 1.96
N ALA A 322 -12.72 -3.03 0.75
CA ALA A 322 -12.67 -4.45 0.45
C ALA A 322 -11.41 -4.81 -0.33
N ILE A 323 -10.97 -6.03 -0.17
CA ILE A 323 -9.89 -6.65 -0.93
C ILE A 323 -10.38 -7.98 -1.51
N ASP A 324 -9.66 -8.46 -2.50
CA ASP A 324 -9.77 -9.81 -3.06
C ASP A 324 -8.38 -10.33 -3.43
N ASP A 325 -8.30 -11.47 -4.09
CA ASP A 325 -7.04 -12.10 -4.51
C ASP A 325 -6.39 -11.44 -5.74
N THR A 326 -7.08 -10.50 -6.41
CA THR A 326 -6.48 -9.68 -7.48
C THR A 326 -5.61 -8.56 -6.93
N SER A 327 -5.60 -8.37 -5.60
CA SER A 327 -4.85 -7.32 -4.91
C SER A 327 -5.28 -5.88 -5.24
N LYS A 328 -6.42 -5.72 -5.89
CA LYS A 328 -7.04 -4.41 -6.12
C LYS A 328 -7.90 -4.04 -4.92
N ALA A 329 -7.41 -3.13 -4.07
CA ALA A 329 -8.23 -2.57 -3.01
C ALA A 329 -9.37 -1.74 -3.61
N SER A 330 -10.59 -2.05 -3.24
CA SER A 330 -11.79 -1.41 -3.77
C SER A 330 -12.66 -0.84 -2.65
N VAL A 331 -13.44 0.18 -3.00
CA VAL A 331 -14.39 0.83 -2.08
C VAL A 331 -15.79 0.60 -2.58
N ILE A 332 -16.64 0.03 -1.71
CA ILE A 332 -18.05 -0.22 -2.00
C ILE A 332 -18.90 0.71 -1.13
N LYS A 333 -19.82 1.45 -1.72
CA LYS A 333 -20.83 2.25 -1.02
C LYS A 333 -22.10 1.42 -0.84
N VAL A 334 -22.54 1.23 0.40
CA VAL A 334 -23.74 0.47 0.72
C VAL A 334 -24.81 1.42 1.24
N TRP A 335 -25.86 1.60 0.46
CA TRP A 335 -26.93 2.54 0.75
C TRP A 335 -28.08 1.88 1.50
N GLY A 336 -28.85 2.67 2.23
CA GLY A 336 -30.08 2.20 2.88
C GLY A 336 -29.85 1.19 4.01
N VAL A 337 -28.76 1.35 4.74
CA VAL A 337 -28.39 0.49 5.89
C VAL A 337 -28.96 1.02 7.20
N ASP A 338 -29.28 0.10 8.11
CA ASP A 338 -29.46 0.39 9.54
C ASP A 338 -28.27 -0.20 10.31
N PRO A 339 -27.37 0.65 10.87
CA PRO A 339 -26.18 0.15 11.57
C PRO A 339 -26.46 -0.76 12.78
N ARG A 340 -27.69 -0.81 13.27
CA ARG A 340 -28.08 -1.68 14.38
C ARG A 340 -28.41 -3.11 13.94
N THR A 341 -28.80 -3.28 12.69
CA THR A 341 -29.28 -4.58 12.17
C THR A 341 -28.42 -5.11 11.02
N ASP A 342 -27.80 -4.23 10.25
CA ASP A 342 -27.04 -4.57 9.05
C ASP A 342 -25.56 -4.70 9.36
N VAL A 343 -25.17 -5.84 9.94
CA VAL A 343 -23.79 -6.10 10.34
C VAL A 343 -23.01 -6.74 9.18
N ILE A 344 -21.89 -6.12 8.81
CA ILE A 344 -20.90 -6.66 7.89
C ILE A 344 -19.68 -7.10 8.71
N HIS A 345 -19.39 -8.39 8.69
CA HIS A 345 -18.23 -8.92 9.38
C HIS A 345 -16.97 -8.71 8.54
N THR A 346 -15.97 -8.06 9.11
CA THR A 346 -14.65 -7.91 8.48
C THR A 346 -13.91 -9.26 8.46
N ASN A 347 -12.95 -9.36 7.52
CA ASN A 347 -12.09 -10.53 7.35
C ASN A 347 -12.84 -11.84 7.02
N ARG A 348 -14.04 -11.73 6.45
CA ARG A 348 -14.81 -12.86 5.94
C ARG A 348 -15.18 -12.65 4.48
N PRO A 349 -15.17 -13.71 3.64
CA PRO A 349 -15.50 -13.56 2.24
C PRO A 349 -17.01 -13.40 2.05
N TYR A 350 -17.37 -12.43 1.23
CA TYR A 350 -18.74 -12.17 0.80
C TYR A 350 -18.83 -12.23 -0.72
N MET A 351 -19.97 -12.66 -1.22
CA MET A 351 -20.38 -12.34 -2.58
C MET A 351 -21.56 -11.37 -2.54
N ALA A 352 -21.59 -10.42 -3.47
CA ALA A 352 -22.64 -9.41 -3.51
C ALA A 352 -22.99 -9.05 -4.95
N ARG A 353 -24.26 -8.64 -5.13
CA ARG A 353 -24.65 -7.90 -6.32
C ARG A 353 -24.25 -6.44 -6.18
N LEU A 354 -23.57 -5.91 -7.19
CA LEU A 354 -22.99 -4.60 -7.19
C LEU A 354 -23.34 -3.84 -8.47
N ASP A 355 -23.57 -2.54 -8.33
CA ASP A 355 -23.61 -1.59 -9.43
C ASP A 355 -22.25 -0.91 -9.52
N TYR A 356 -21.75 -0.67 -10.72
CA TYR A 356 -20.52 0.07 -10.97
C TYR A 356 -20.77 1.26 -11.88
N SER A 357 -20.15 2.39 -11.55
CA SER A 357 -20.07 3.54 -12.44
C SER A 357 -18.70 4.19 -12.38
N GLU A 358 -18.21 4.72 -13.49
CA GLU A 358 -16.90 5.41 -13.53
C GLU A 358 -16.84 6.60 -12.57
N GLN A 359 -17.95 7.31 -12.39
CA GLN A 359 -18.01 8.50 -11.52
C GLN A 359 -18.07 8.16 -10.03
N TRP A 360 -18.75 7.06 -9.65
CA TRP A 360 -19.06 6.78 -8.24
C TRP A 360 -18.44 5.51 -7.71
N GLY A 361 -17.84 4.68 -8.57
CA GLY A 361 -17.29 3.37 -8.21
C GLY A 361 -18.38 2.33 -7.90
N PHE A 362 -18.05 1.35 -7.09
CA PHE A 362 -18.96 0.29 -6.67
C PHE A 362 -20.00 0.76 -5.67
N SER A 363 -21.24 0.31 -5.86
CA SER A 363 -22.32 0.56 -4.92
C SER A 363 -23.33 -0.60 -4.86
N THR A 364 -24.09 -0.66 -3.77
CA THR A 364 -25.23 -1.57 -3.62
C THR A 364 -26.29 -0.93 -2.71
N ARG A 365 -27.55 -1.38 -2.81
CA ARG A 365 -28.68 -0.75 -2.10
C ARG A 365 -29.05 -1.44 -0.81
N SER A 366 -28.53 -2.60 -0.51
CA SER A 366 -28.88 -3.31 0.73
C SER A 366 -27.88 -4.42 1.05
N VAL A 367 -27.56 -4.58 2.32
CA VAL A 367 -26.82 -5.76 2.83
C VAL A 367 -27.75 -6.98 2.87
N LYS A 368 -29.00 -6.82 3.27
CA LYS A 368 -29.96 -7.94 3.48
C LYS A 368 -30.28 -8.74 2.22
N TYR A 369 -30.34 -8.10 1.07
CA TYR A 369 -30.83 -8.72 -0.16
C TYR A 369 -29.76 -8.91 -1.23
N GLY A 370 -28.55 -8.46 -1.00
CA GLY A 370 -27.48 -8.48 -1.99
C GLY A 370 -26.18 -9.11 -1.55
N TRP A 371 -25.99 -9.30 -0.24
CA TRP A 371 -24.74 -9.81 0.31
C TRP A 371 -24.94 -11.20 0.91
N LYS A 372 -24.09 -12.13 0.53
CA LYS A 372 -24.06 -13.48 1.08
C LYS A 372 -22.66 -13.78 1.61
N LEU A 373 -22.60 -14.12 2.89
CA LEU A 373 -21.38 -14.66 3.51
C LEU A 373 -21.08 -16.04 2.90
N ILE A 374 -19.82 -16.30 2.58
CA ILE A 374 -19.35 -17.54 1.99
C ILE A 374 -18.50 -18.29 3.04
N GLY A 375 -18.71 -19.58 3.17
CA GLY A 375 -17.89 -20.44 4.05
C GLY A 375 -18.54 -20.91 5.33
#